data_7b41fee1b4d24955bf732f03c53f5bb9
#
_entry.id   7b41fee1b4d24955bf732f03c53f5bb9
#
_cell.length_a   1.000
_cell.length_b   1.000
_cell.length_c   1.000
_cell.angle_alpha   90.00
_cell.angle_beta   90.00
_cell.angle_gamma   90.00
#
_symmetry.space_group_name_H-M   'P 1'
#
loop_
_entity.id
_entity.type
_entity.pdbx_description
1 polymer ?
#
loop_
_entity_poly.entity_id
_entity_poly.type
_entity_poly.pdbx_seq_one_letter_code
_entity_poly.pdbx_strand_id
1 'polypeptide(L)'
;MKNLSSWLIVMFIIMFWLFRIVVAVTGSMEIEFFQKPIDINAEIILLFVVILCVPFIFKRKLVGALIYLGAYGWYFGRGLIQNIMQIIKGETLGMDTYMSMFIALIAITLPIVAIFDILVDKNRMKNPVNKQTDWFYKNEEYDRKLDERADKNNYRTL
;
A
#
# COMPACT_ATOMS: atom_id res chain seq x y z
N MET A 1 10.18 5.95 14.39
CA MET A 1 8.98 6.39 13.66
C MET A 1 8.84 5.77 12.25
N LYS A 2 9.71 4.80 11.86
CA LYS A 2 9.69 4.18 10.51
C LYS A 2 8.48 3.29 10.20
N ASN A 3 7.70 2.93 11.20
CA ASN A 3 6.58 1.97 11.05
C ASN A 3 5.19 2.62 11.06
N LEU A 4 5.08 3.94 11.36
CA LEU A 4 3.79 4.60 11.49
C LEU A 4 3.06 4.72 10.14
N SER A 5 3.80 5.08 9.07
CA SER A 5 3.23 5.22 7.71
C SER A 5 2.66 3.90 7.21
N SER A 6 3.45 2.83 7.25
CA SER A 6 3.00 1.50 6.80
C SER A 6 1.86 0.96 7.66
N TRP A 7 1.86 1.23 8.97
CA TRP A 7 0.78 0.84 9.87
C TRP A 7 -0.52 1.56 9.52
N LEU A 8 -0.46 2.88 9.26
CA LEU A 8 -1.61 3.67 8.81
C LEU A 8 -2.18 3.16 7.49
N ILE A 9 -1.32 2.87 6.50
CA ILE A 9 -1.76 2.35 5.20
C ILE A 9 -2.46 1.00 5.37
N VAL A 10 -1.89 0.09 6.15
CA VAL A 10 -2.51 -1.21 6.43
C VAL A 10 -3.84 -1.03 7.15
N MET A 11 -3.94 -0.10 8.09
CA MET A 11 -5.19 0.22 8.77
C MET A 11 -6.27 0.71 7.79
N PHE A 12 -5.91 1.61 6.85
CA PHE A 12 -6.84 2.06 5.81
C PHE A 12 -7.27 0.92 4.87
N ILE A 13 -6.34 0.04 4.49
CA ILE A 13 -6.67 -1.15 3.68
C ILE A 13 -7.66 -2.05 4.43
N ILE A 14 -7.46 -2.30 5.72
CA ILE A 14 -8.35 -3.11 6.54
C ILE A 14 -9.72 -2.43 6.70
N MET A 15 -9.77 -1.12 6.93
CA MET A 15 -11.04 -0.37 7.01
C MET A 15 -11.82 -0.47 5.69
N PHE A 16 -11.13 -0.28 4.56
CA PHE A 16 -11.76 -0.42 3.26
C PHE A 16 -12.21 -1.86 2.99
N TRP A 17 -11.45 -2.84 3.42
CA TRP A 17 -11.80 -4.26 3.32
C TRP A 17 -13.05 -4.59 4.15
N LEU A 18 -13.15 -4.10 5.39
CA LEU A 18 -14.36 -4.25 6.21
C LEU A 18 -15.59 -3.62 5.54
N PHE A 19 -15.43 -2.44 4.96
CA PHE A 19 -16.48 -1.80 4.18
C PHE A 19 -16.91 -2.69 3.01
N ARG A 20 -15.97 -3.30 2.28
CA ARG A 20 -16.29 -4.22 1.17
C ARG A 20 -17.00 -5.50 1.62
N ILE A 21 -16.73 -6.00 2.83
CA ILE A 21 -17.51 -7.12 3.42
C ILE A 21 -18.98 -6.71 3.56
N VAL A 22 -19.23 -5.52 4.09
CA VAL A 22 -20.61 -5.03 4.24
C VAL A 22 -21.31 -4.96 2.88
N VAL A 23 -20.63 -4.41 1.85
CA VAL A 23 -21.18 -4.34 0.48
C VAL A 23 -21.47 -5.74 -0.09
N ALA A 24 -20.58 -6.71 0.11
CA ALA A 24 -20.79 -8.07 -0.37
C ALA A 24 -21.95 -8.77 0.35
N VAL A 25 -22.08 -8.61 1.66
CA VAL A 25 -23.16 -9.19 2.47
C VAL A 25 -24.50 -8.57 2.11
N THR A 26 -24.59 -7.24 2.05
CA THR A 26 -25.82 -6.54 1.67
C THR A 26 -26.24 -6.87 0.23
N GLY A 27 -25.26 -6.98 -0.68
CA GLY A 27 -25.50 -7.40 -2.06
C GLY A 27 -26.02 -8.85 -2.17
N SER A 28 -25.50 -9.77 -1.35
CA SER A 28 -25.96 -11.16 -1.34
C SER A 28 -27.36 -11.35 -0.70
N MET A 29 -27.75 -10.44 0.18
CA MET A 29 -29.06 -10.42 0.83
C MET A 29 -30.10 -9.59 0.07
N GLU A 30 -29.74 -9.02 -1.08
CA GLU A 30 -30.58 -8.11 -1.88
C GLU A 30 -31.10 -6.89 -1.08
N ILE A 31 -30.37 -6.51 -0.02
CA ILE A 31 -30.67 -5.32 0.77
C ILE A 31 -30.26 -4.08 -0.01
N GLU A 32 -31.15 -3.09 -0.09
CA GLU A 32 -30.79 -1.81 -0.69
C GLU A 32 -29.71 -1.11 0.13
N PHE A 33 -28.53 -1.03 -0.44
CA PHE A 33 -27.39 -0.31 0.10
C PHE A 33 -26.91 0.70 -0.93
N PHE A 34 -26.29 1.80 -0.48
CA PHE A 34 -25.86 2.88 -1.37
C PHE A 34 -24.83 2.45 -2.44
N GLN A 35 -24.26 1.27 -2.29
CA GLN A 35 -23.38 0.68 -3.30
C GLN A 35 -23.74 -0.80 -3.51
N LYS A 36 -23.89 -1.17 -4.79
CA LYS A 36 -24.08 -2.57 -5.19
C LYS A 36 -22.77 -3.12 -5.75
N PRO A 37 -22.42 -4.38 -5.46
CA PRO A 37 -21.29 -5.04 -6.10
C PRO A 37 -21.58 -5.20 -7.60
N ILE A 38 -20.54 -5.06 -8.44
CA ILE A 38 -20.67 -5.30 -9.90
C ILE A 38 -20.89 -6.78 -10.16
N ASP A 39 -20.18 -7.63 -9.41
CA ASP A 39 -20.29 -9.09 -9.44
C ASP A 39 -19.97 -9.62 -8.04
N ILE A 40 -20.94 -10.29 -7.41
CA ILE A 40 -20.82 -10.82 -6.05
C ILE A 40 -19.70 -11.85 -5.94
N ASN A 41 -19.55 -12.74 -6.93
CA ASN A 41 -18.51 -13.76 -6.92
C ASN A 41 -17.11 -13.15 -7.00
N ALA A 42 -16.92 -12.19 -7.89
CA ALA A 42 -15.65 -11.46 -7.99
C ALA A 42 -15.35 -10.67 -6.72
N GLU A 43 -16.36 -10.09 -6.08
CA GLU A 43 -16.22 -9.37 -4.81
C GLU A 43 -15.68 -10.30 -3.70
N ILE A 44 -16.27 -11.48 -3.56
CA ILE A 44 -15.83 -12.48 -2.57
C ILE A 44 -14.37 -12.89 -2.83
N ILE A 45 -14.00 -13.14 -4.08
CA ILE A 45 -12.61 -13.46 -4.45
C ILE A 45 -11.66 -12.32 -4.05
N LEU A 46 -12.05 -11.07 -4.33
CA LEU A 46 -11.26 -9.91 -3.95
C LEU A 46 -11.05 -9.79 -2.44
N LEU A 47 -12.06 -10.09 -1.63
CA LEU A 47 -11.95 -10.11 -0.17
C LEU A 47 -10.86 -11.08 0.29
N PHE A 48 -10.78 -12.28 -0.28
CA PHE A 48 -9.72 -13.24 0.03
C PHE A 48 -8.35 -12.78 -0.45
N VAL A 49 -8.26 -12.18 -1.63
CA VAL A 49 -6.99 -11.64 -2.16
C VAL A 49 -6.42 -10.60 -1.21
N VAL A 50 -7.24 -9.70 -0.64
CA VAL A 50 -6.76 -8.68 0.31
C VAL A 50 -6.19 -9.32 1.57
N ILE A 51 -6.87 -10.32 2.14
CA ILE A 51 -6.39 -11.03 3.34
C ILE A 51 -4.98 -11.61 3.08
N LEU A 52 -4.75 -12.18 1.90
CA LEU A 52 -3.44 -12.71 1.54
C LEU A 52 -2.41 -11.60 1.32
N CYS A 53 -2.81 -10.45 0.75
CA CYS A 53 -1.90 -9.34 0.44
C CYS A 53 -1.48 -8.54 1.67
N VAL A 54 -2.36 -8.36 2.67
CA VAL A 54 -2.10 -7.55 3.88
C VAL A 54 -0.83 -7.98 4.63
N PRO A 55 -0.57 -9.26 4.93
CA PRO A 55 0.66 -9.69 5.58
C PRO A 55 1.93 -9.38 4.77
N PHE A 56 1.84 -9.45 3.43
CA PHE A 56 2.97 -9.10 2.56
C PHE A 56 3.24 -7.61 2.55
N ILE A 57 2.19 -6.78 2.51
CA ILE A 57 2.30 -5.31 2.59
C ILE A 57 2.86 -4.92 3.96
N PHE A 58 2.37 -5.54 5.05
CA PHE A 58 2.88 -5.30 6.40
C PHE A 58 4.37 -5.66 6.54
N LYS A 59 4.80 -6.76 5.91
CA LYS A 59 6.22 -7.16 5.81
C LYS A 59 7.00 -6.35 4.76
N ARG A 60 6.41 -5.30 4.17
CA ARG A 60 7.01 -4.42 3.16
C ARG A 60 7.50 -5.16 1.91
N LYS A 61 6.82 -6.23 1.54
CA LYS A 61 7.09 -6.94 0.29
C LYS A 61 6.27 -6.32 -0.84
N LEU A 62 6.96 -5.80 -1.85
CA LEU A 62 6.35 -5.15 -3.02
C LEU A 62 5.38 -6.07 -3.78
N VAL A 63 5.65 -7.38 -3.77
CA VAL A 63 4.80 -8.39 -4.45
C VAL A 63 3.36 -8.34 -3.95
N GLY A 64 3.13 -8.23 -2.63
CA GLY A 64 1.76 -8.12 -2.09
C GLY A 64 1.01 -6.88 -2.58
N ALA A 65 1.70 -5.73 -2.64
CA ALA A 65 1.10 -4.50 -3.11
C ALA A 65 0.82 -4.52 -4.63
N LEU A 66 1.67 -5.19 -5.42
CA LEU A 66 1.44 -5.38 -6.87
C LEU A 66 0.26 -6.31 -7.15
N ILE A 67 0.15 -7.44 -6.43
CA ILE A 67 -1.00 -8.35 -6.57
C ILE A 67 -2.28 -7.63 -6.18
N TYR A 68 -2.26 -6.84 -5.09
CA TYR A 68 -3.39 -6.05 -4.65
C TYR A 68 -3.80 -5.01 -5.70
N LEU A 69 -2.83 -4.27 -6.28
CA LEU A 69 -3.10 -3.32 -7.36
C LEU A 69 -3.67 -4.01 -8.61
N GLY A 70 -3.12 -5.15 -9.01
CA GLY A 70 -3.60 -5.91 -10.17
C GLY A 70 -5.05 -6.36 -10.00
N ALA A 71 -5.39 -6.95 -8.85
CA ALA A 71 -6.74 -7.43 -8.57
C ALA A 71 -7.76 -6.28 -8.48
N TYR A 72 -7.47 -5.26 -7.69
CA TYR A 72 -8.36 -4.13 -7.50
C TYR A 72 -8.41 -3.22 -8.71
N GLY A 73 -7.26 -2.99 -9.37
CA GLY A 73 -7.20 -2.22 -10.60
C GLY A 73 -8.00 -2.85 -11.75
N TRP A 74 -7.96 -4.17 -11.88
CA TRP A 74 -8.77 -4.88 -12.86
C TRP A 74 -10.28 -4.75 -12.58
N TYR A 75 -10.70 -5.03 -11.34
CA TYR A 75 -12.12 -5.03 -10.98
C TYR A 75 -12.72 -3.62 -11.01
N PHE A 76 -12.13 -2.71 -10.26
CA PHE A 76 -12.63 -1.34 -10.16
C PHE A 76 -12.30 -0.50 -11.39
N GLY A 77 -11.18 -0.76 -12.06
CA GLY A 77 -10.78 -0.04 -13.28
C GLY A 77 -11.75 -0.27 -14.42
N ARG A 78 -12.26 -1.49 -14.60
CA ARG A 78 -13.30 -1.75 -15.62
C ARG A 78 -14.57 -0.93 -15.38
N GLY A 79 -15.04 -0.90 -14.13
CA GLY A 79 -16.20 -0.09 -13.76
C GLY A 79 -15.98 1.40 -13.98
N LEU A 80 -14.82 1.92 -13.61
CA LEU A 80 -14.44 3.31 -13.85
C LEU A 80 -14.41 3.66 -15.33
N ILE A 81 -13.80 2.84 -16.17
CA ILE A 81 -13.73 3.08 -17.62
C ILE A 81 -15.13 3.09 -18.23
N GLN A 82 -16.00 2.16 -17.83
CA GLN A 82 -17.38 2.12 -18.33
C GLN A 82 -18.15 3.38 -17.94
N ASN A 83 -18.07 3.80 -16.69
CA ASN A 83 -18.75 5.02 -16.22
C ASN A 83 -18.20 6.29 -16.88
N ILE A 84 -16.88 6.39 -17.08
CA ILE A 84 -16.27 7.51 -17.80
C ILE A 84 -16.74 7.54 -19.26
N MET A 85 -16.85 6.39 -19.93
CA MET A 85 -17.35 6.31 -21.29
C MET A 85 -18.82 6.79 -21.40
N GLN A 86 -19.66 6.50 -20.39
CA GLN A 86 -21.04 6.99 -20.34
C GLN A 86 -21.09 8.51 -20.22
N ILE A 87 -20.22 9.10 -19.39
CA ILE A 87 -20.08 10.57 -19.28
C ILE A 87 -19.70 11.19 -20.62
N ILE A 88 -18.71 10.60 -21.30
CA ILE A 88 -18.25 11.12 -22.61
C ILE A 88 -19.37 11.05 -23.68
N LYS A 89 -20.25 10.05 -23.60
CA LYS A 89 -21.41 9.92 -24.47
C LYS A 89 -22.55 10.89 -24.14
N GLY A 90 -22.42 11.67 -23.06
CA GLY A 90 -23.43 12.64 -22.65
C GLY A 90 -24.61 12.01 -21.90
N GLU A 91 -24.48 10.78 -21.41
CA GLU A 91 -25.52 10.15 -20.60
C GLU A 91 -25.55 10.79 -19.20
N THR A 92 -26.77 11.10 -18.71
CA THR A 92 -26.93 11.61 -17.35
C THR A 92 -26.78 10.45 -16.36
N LEU A 93 -25.74 10.50 -15.55
CA LEU A 93 -25.47 9.47 -14.53
C LEU A 93 -26.29 9.73 -13.27
N GLY A 94 -26.80 8.65 -12.66
CA GLY A 94 -27.42 8.70 -11.34
C GLY A 94 -26.38 8.92 -10.24
N MET A 95 -26.84 9.35 -9.08
CA MET A 95 -26.00 9.56 -7.87
C MET A 95 -25.23 8.29 -7.47
N ASP A 96 -25.84 7.13 -7.66
CA ASP A 96 -25.23 5.81 -7.37
C ASP A 96 -23.98 5.56 -8.21
N THR A 97 -23.97 6.03 -9.48
CA THR A 97 -22.83 5.87 -10.38
C THR A 97 -21.65 6.76 -9.94
N TYR A 98 -21.92 8.01 -9.52
CA TYR A 98 -20.88 8.88 -8.99
C TYR A 98 -20.28 8.33 -7.69
N MET A 99 -21.10 7.79 -6.79
CA MET A 99 -20.62 7.11 -5.57
C MET A 99 -19.77 5.89 -5.91
N SER A 100 -20.21 5.07 -6.86
CA SER A 100 -19.44 3.93 -7.34
C SER A 100 -18.08 4.34 -7.91
N MET A 101 -18.01 5.41 -8.69
CA MET A 101 -16.75 5.96 -9.21
C MET A 101 -15.82 6.44 -8.09
N PHE A 102 -16.37 7.14 -7.10
CA PHE A 102 -15.59 7.63 -5.96
C PHE A 102 -14.98 6.48 -5.16
N ILE A 103 -15.76 5.45 -4.89
CA ILE A 103 -15.28 4.26 -4.17
C ILE A 103 -14.25 3.49 -5.01
N ALA A 104 -14.44 3.39 -6.32
CA ALA A 104 -13.47 2.78 -7.22
C ALA A 104 -12.13 3.54 -7.25
N LEU A 105 -12.16 4.87 -7.20
CA LEU A 105 -10.95 5.69 -7.07
C LEU A 105 -10.22 5.40 -5.76
N ILE A 106 -10.92 5.34 -4.63
CA ILE A 106 -10.32 4.97 -3.34
C ILE A 106 -9.70 3.58 -3.43
N ALA A 107 -10.43 2.61 -3.99
CA ALA A 107 -9.99 1.23 -4.13
C ALA A 107 -8.67 1.09 -4.90
N ILE A 108 -8.46 1.89 -5.94
CA ILE A 108 -7.24 1.89 -6.76
C ILE A 108 -6.12 2.72 -6.10
N THR A 109 -6.47 3.81 -5.41
CA THR A 109 -5.49 4.69 -4.75
C THR A 109 -4.78 3.98 -3.61
N LEU A 110 -5.47 3.15 -2.81
CA LEU A 110 -4.88 2.45 -1.66
C LEU A 110 -3.67 1.58 -2.04
N PRO A 111 -3.74 0.67 -3.02
CA PRO A 111 -2.57 -0.11 -3.42
C PRO A 111 -1.46 0.75 -4.04
N ILE A 112 -1.79 1.82 -4.75
CA ILE A 112 -0.80 2.75 -5.30
C ILE A 112 -0.01 3.41 -4.16
N VAL A 113 -0.70 3.93 -3.15
CA VAL A 113 -0.06 4.53 -1.96
C VAL A 113 0.80 3.49 -1.22
N ALA A 114 0.34 2.24 -1.10
CA ALA A 114 1.12 1.16 -0.50
C ALA A 114 2.41 0.88 -1.28
N ILE A 115 2.37 0.87 -2.62
CA ILE A 115 3.56 0.71 -3.46
C ILE A 115 4.52 1.88 -3.25
N PHE A 116 4.03 3.11 -3.26
CA PHE A 116 4.87 4.30 -3.03
C PHE A 116 5.55 4.27 -1.66
N ASP A 117 4.83 3.91 -0.59
CA ASP A 117 5.41 3.81 0.76
C ASP A 117 6.55 2.77 0.79
N ILE A 118 6.34 1.60 0.18
CA ILE A 118 7.36 0.55 0.10
C ILE A 118 8.58 0.98 -0.72
N LEU A 119 8.37 1.67 -1.85
CA LEU A 119 9.46 2.15 -2.72
C LEU A 119 10.28 3.24 -2.05
N VAL A 120 9.63 4.21 -1.40
CA VAL A 120 10.30 5.29 -0.67
C VAL A 120 11.14 4.73 0.47
N ASP A 121 10.63 3.74 1.20
CA ASP A 121 11.37 3.12 2.30
C ASP A 121 12.58 2.31 1.80
N LYS A 122 12.43 1.63 0.67
CA LYS A 122 13.53 0.88 0.03
C LYS A 122 14.69 1.80 -0.41
N ASN A 123 14.36 2.99 -0.89
CA ASN A 123 15.36 4.02 -1.23
C ASN A 123 16.04 4.59 0.02
N ARG A 124 15.32 4.75 1.13
CA ARG A 124 15.89 5.17 2.42
C ARG A 124 16.86 4.14 3.00
N MET A 125 16.61 2.85 2.82
CA MET A 125 17.54 1.79 3.23
C MET A 125 18.82 1.75 2.40
N LYS A 126 18.74 2.09 1.11
CA LYS A 126 19.92 2.17 0.23
C LYS A 126 20.76 3.43 0.44
N ASN A 127 20.12 4.54 0.79
CA ASN A 127 20.76 5.81 1.11
C ASN A 127 20.20 6.34 2.43
N PRO A 128 20.76 5.93 3.59
CA PRO A 128 20.31 6.42 4.89
C PRO A 128 20.70 7.89 5.04
N VAL A 129 19.89 8.78 4.50
CA VAL A 129 20.00 10.24 4.73
C VAL A 129 19.35 10.58 6.07
N ASN A 130 19.72 9.88 7.12
CA ASN A 130 19.35 10.27 8.48
C ASN A 130 20.55 10.97 9.11
N LYS A 131 20.57 12.32 9.03
CA LYS A 131 21.59 13.15 9.66
C LYS A 131 21.83 12.81 11.15
N GLN A 132 20.85 12.21 11.83
CA GLN A 132 20.95 11.77 13.22
C GLN A 132 21.66 10.44 13.42
N THR A 133 21.63 9.53 12.44
CA THR A 133 22.32 8.23 12.49
C THR A 133 23.62 8.24 11.69
N ASP A 134 23.81 9.18 10.79
CA ASP A 134 25.01 9.28 9.95
C ASP A 134 26.28 9.60 10.77
N TRP A 135 26.14 10.40 11.84
CA TRP A 135 27.24 10.68 12.75
C TRP A 135 27.63 9.44 13.58
N PHE A 136 26.66 8.56 13.92
CA PHE A 136 26.93 7.35 14.70
C PHE A 136 27.73 6.34 13.87
N TYR A 137 27.35 6.11 12.61
CA TYR A 137 28.10 5.25 11.70
C TYR A 137 29.48 5.84 11.34
N LYS A 138 29.57 7.16 11.21
CA LYS A 138 30.86 7.84 11.01
C LYS A 138 31.76 7.77 12.24
N ASN A 139 31.19 7.81 13.44
CA ASN A 139 31.96 7.63 14.67
C ASN A 139 32.48 6.19 14.83
N GLU A 140 31.68 5.17 14.57
CA GLU A 140 32.17 3.77 14.60
C GLU A 140 33.29 3.53 13.58
N GLU A 141 33.21 4.12 12.40
CA GLU A 141 34.28 4.03 11.41
C GLU A 141 35.53 4.80 11.84
N TYR A 142 35.36 5.91 12.54
CA TYR A 142 36.46 6.72 13.07
C TYR A 142 37.15 6.01 14.25
N ASP A 143 36.38 5.44 15.15
CA ASP A 143 36.89 4.68 16.29
C ASP A 143 37.65 3.44 15.82
N ARG A 144 37.14 2.69 14.84
CA ARG A 144 37.85 1.56 14.24
C ARG A 144 39.17 1.97 13.59
N LYS A 145 39.23 3.13 12.90
CA LYS A 145 40.46 3.66 12.35
C LYS A 145 41.46 4.13 13.40
N LEU A 146 40.99 4.58 14.56
CA LEU A 146 41.82 4.92 15.70
C LEU A 146 42.45 3.66 16.33
N ASP A 147 41.67 2.60 16.52
CA ASP A 147 42.13 1.32 17.04
C ASP A 147 43.18 0.68 16.11
N GLU A 148 42.94 0.67 14.79
CA GLU A 148 43.94 0.19 13.83
C GLU A 148 45.26 0.99 13.84
N ARG A 149 45.21 2.30 14.16
CA ARG A 149 46.40 3.13 14.32
C ARG A 149 47.13 2.87 15.66
N ALA A 150 46.38 2.66 16.71
CA ALA A 150 46.92 2.30 18.04
C ALA A 150 47.64 0.96 17.97
N ASP A 151 47.07 -0.05 17.33
CA ASP A 151 47.74 -1.35 17.15
C ASP A 151 49.03 -1.25 16.33
N LYS A 152 49.03 -0.46 15.26
CA LYS A 152 50.26 -0.24 14.47
C LYS A 152 51.37 0.49 15.23
N ASN A 153 51.05 1.33 16.21
CA ASN A 153 52.03 2.03 17.02
C ASN A 153 52.61 1.12 18.15
N ASN A 154 51.80 0.18 18.68
CA ASN A 154 52.29 -0.74 19.71
C ASN A 154 53.34 -1.74 19.22
N TYR A 155 53.38 -2.06 17.93
CA TYR A 155 54.38 -2.93 17.33
C TYR A 155 55.71 -2.22 17.01
N ARG A 156 55.81 -0.90 17.20
CA ARG A 156 57.06 -0.13 16.96
C ARG A 156 57.89 0.14 18.21
N THR A 157 57.42 -0.29 19.38
CA THR A 157 58.08 -0.09 20.67
C THR A 157 58.69 -1.37 21.24
N LEU A 158 58.82 -2.43 20.44
CA LEU A 158 59.58 -3.63 20.69
C LEU A 158 60.69 -3.74 19.66
#